data_d4ef9be97710c78c8035aae220b339c8
#
_entry.id   d4ef9be97710c78c8035aae220b339c8
#
_cell.length_a   1.000
_cell.length_b   1.000
_cell.length_c   1.000
_cell.angle_alpha   90.00
_cell.angle_beta   90.00
_cell.angle_gamma   90.00
#
_symmetry.space_group_name_H-M   'P 1'
#
loop_
_entity.id
_entity.type
_entity.pdbx_description
1 polymer ?
#
loop_
_entity_poly.entity_id
_entity_poly.type
_entity_poly.pdbx_seq_one_letter_code
_entity_poly.pdbx_strand_id
1 'polypeptide(L)'
;GEFSERLAESAETRGAHVMKIEGPLGGVPDLNNIREVIEEEKPKAILAVHNETSTGVANRLLNEVADLAHKNNAMILIDSVSGMPAEPIDASRFDVVATASHKALMAPPGAAIVFFNDAKMGSAPRPPAIDVAKFVKSMGKLETPYTPPIPIMYALNVSLDIILDMGLEKYVGIHMEKMNYLYNELIGIGFREVPQPFFRSNTVAALYSPIEPQIIIKKLRETGYTISGGMWKIRDKSIRIGVMGDVALSDLKIVADALRKIIQQNK
;
A
#
# COMPACT_ATOMS: atom_id res chain seq x y z
N GLY A 1 -5.56 -2.45 9.60
CA GLY A 1 -4.46 -3.40 9.49
C GLY A 1 -3.18 -2.88 10.12
N GLU A 2 -2.10 -3.60 9.95
CA GLU A 2 -0.80 -3.26 10.57
C GLU A 2 -0.27 -1.88 10.17
N PHE A 3 -0.40 -1.51 8.88
CA PHE A 3 0.13 -0.23 8.40
C PHE A 3 -0.75 0.95 8.83
N SER A 4 -2.05 0.74 8.94
CA SER A 4 -2.96 1.73 9.52
C SER A 4 -2.64 1.98 11.01
N GLU A 5 -2.31 0.92 11.77
CA GLU A 5 -1.88 1.07 13.18
C GLU A 5 -0.58 1.86 13.28
N ARG A 6 0.42 1.55 12.43
CA ARG A 6 1.70 2.28 12.40
C ARG A 6 1.52 3.76 12.04
N LEU A 7 0.58 4.07 11.15
CA LEU A 7 0.26 5.45 10.80
C LEU A 7 -0.35 6.20 11.98
N ALA A 8 -1.26 5.55 12.71
CA ALA A 8 -1.85 6.10 13.95
C ALA A 8 -0.77 6.32 15.02
N GLU A 9 0.06 5.31 15.30
CA GLU A 9 1.18 5.40 16.25
C GLU A 9 2.14 6.54 15.89
N SER A 10 2.44 6.71 14.59
CA SER A 10 3.29 7.81 14.11
C SER A 10 2.70 9.18 14.40
N ALA A 11 1.38 9.34 14.34
CA ALA A 11 0.69 10.59 14.69
C ALA A 11 0.70 10.80 16.22
N GLU A 12 0.42 9.75 17.00
CA GLU A 12 0.42 9.79 18.47
C GLU A 12 1.81 10.19 19.01
N THR A 13 2.90 9.64 18.46
CA THR A 13 4.27 10.00 18.85
C THR A 13 4.64 11.47 18.55
N ARG A 14 3.85 12.14 17.71
CA ARG A 14 3.95 13.58 17.42
C ARG A 14 3.02 14.44 18.27
N GLY A 15 2.35 13.83 19.26
CA GLY A 15 1.44 14.49 20.17
C GLY A 15 0.03 14.73 19.62
N ALA A 16 -0.33 14.07 18.53
CA ALA A 16 -1.70 14.12 18.04
C ALA A 16 -2.62 13.25 18.92
N HIS A 17 -3.83 13.76 19.19
CA HIS A 17 -4.92 12.93 19.70
C HIS A 17 -5.51 12.15 18.52
N VAL A 18 -5.42 10.82 18.56
CA VAL A 18 -5.83 9.95 17.45
C VAL A 18 -7.10 9.19 17.84
N MET A 19 -8.13 9.33 17.01
CA MET A 19 -9.31 8.48 17.04
C MET A 19 -9.23 7.47 15.91
N LYS A 20 -9.45 6.19 16.21
CA LYS A 20 -9.39 5.10 15.24
C LYS A 20 -10.80 4.69 14.83
N ILE A 21 -11.09 4.75 13.53
CA ILE A 21 -12.32 4.21 12.95
C ILE A 21 -11.98 2.85 12.34
N GLU A 22 -12.42 1.77 12.99
CA GLU A 22 -12.13 0.42 12.54
C GLU A 22 -13.19 -0.09 11.56
N GLY A 23 -12.73 -0.75 10.50
CA GLY A 23 -13.56 -1.55 9.59
C GLY A 23 -13.48 -3.05 9.88
N PRO A 24 -14.31 -3.86 9.23
CA PRO A 24 -14.24 -5.30 9.33
C PRO A 24 -12.91 -5.82 8.76
N LEU A 25 -12.43 -6.94 9.30
CA LEU A 25 -11.23 -7.60 8.76
C LEU A 25 -11.44 -7.96 7.28
N GLY A 26 -10.52 -7.51 6.43
CA GLY A 26 -10.64 -7.68 4.96
C GLY A 26 -11.51 -6.63 4.26
N GLY A 27 -11.97 -5.61 4.97
CA GLY A 27 -12.72 -4.48 4.43
C GLY A 27 -12.18 -3.14 4.91
N VAL A 28 -12.97 -2.11 4.71
CA VAL A 28 -12.72 -0.73 5.14
C VAL A 28 -13.86 -0.27 6.06
N PRO A 29 -13.67 0.79 6.86
CA PRO A 29 -14.77 1.38 7.64
C PRO A 29 -15.93 1.82 6.76
N ASP A 30 -17.14 1.72 7.30
CA ASP A 30 -18.35 2.20 6.63
C ASP A 30 -18.35 3.73 6.49
N LEU A 31 -18.76 4.23 5.30
CA LEU A 31 -18.74 5.67 5.02
C LEU A 31 -19.69 6.48 5.91
N ASN A 32 -20.79 5.91 6.37
CA ASN A 32 -21.70 6.62 7.27
C ASN A 32 -21.06 6.77 8.66
N ASN A 33 -20.40 5.72 9.16
CA ASN A 33 -19.64 5.82 10.40
C ASN A 33 -18.49 6.85 10.28
N ILE A 34 -17.76 6.86 9.17
CA ILE A 34 -16.72 7.87 8.92
C ILE A 34 -17.34 9.28 8.94
N ARG A 35 -18.48 9.47 8.27
CA ARG A 35 -19.18 10.75 8.24
C ARG A 35 -19.59 11.21 9.63
N GLU A 36 -20.25 10.36 10.40
CA GLU A 36 -20.71 10.66 11.77
C GLU A 36 -19.54 11.13 12.64
N VAL A 37 -18.43 10.37 12.65
CA VAL A 37 -17.24 10.73 13.43
C VAL A 37 -16.62 12.06 12.96
N ILE A 38 -16.55 12.31 11.65
CA ILE A 38 -16.00 13.58 11.14
C ILE A 38 -16.89 14.77 11.55
N GLU A 39 -18.21 14.63 11.47
CA GLU A 39 -19.16 15.69 11.80
C GLU A 39 -19.22 15.99 13.30
N GLU A 40 -19.10 14.97 14.15
CA GLU A 40 -19.10 15.10 15.61
C GLU A 40 -17.77 15.65 16.14
N GLU A 41 -16.67 15.03 15.77
CA GLU A 41 -15.35 15.28 16.36
C GLU A 41 -14.56 16.38 15.66
N LYS A 42 -14.94 16.76 14.44
CA LYS A 42 -14.32 17.82 13.63
C LYS A 42 -12.79 17.74 13.63
N PRO A 43 -12.23 16.59 13.18
CA PRO A 43 -10.80 16.38 13.21
C PRO A 43 -10.08 17.40 12.32
N LYS A 44 -8.84 17.76 12.66
CA LYS A 44 -8.00 18.62 11.80
C LYS A 44 -7.46 17.86 10.60
N ALA A 45 -7.29 16.55 10.73
CA ALA A 45 -6.75 15.70 9.68
C ALA A 45 -7.31 14.29 9.78
N ILE A 46 -7.45 13.65 8.62
CA ILE A 46 -7.79 12.25 8.46
C ILE A 46 -6.58 11.56 7.85
N LEU A 47 -6.16 10.44 8.46
CA LEU A 47 -5.09 9.61 7.97
C LEU A 47 -5.68 8.28 7.48
N ALA A 48 -5.33 7.86 6.28
CA ALA A 48 -5.80 6.59 5.73
C ALA A 48 -4.71 5.87 4.93
N VAL A 49 -4.77 4.53 4.93
CA VAL A 49 -3.92 3.70 4.08
C VAL A 49 -4.69 3.34 2.81
N HIS A 50 -4.09 3.65 1.65
CA HIS A 50 -4.66 3.33 0.34
C HIS A 50 -4.63 1.82 0.08
N ASN A 51 -3.51 1.19 0.39
CA ASN A 51 -3.31 -0.25 0.18
C ASN A 51 -2.71 -0.90 1.43
N GLU A 52 -3.54 -1.59 2.20
CA GLU A 52 -3.14 -2.23 3.46
C GLU A 52 -2.44 -3.57 3.17
N THR A 53 -1.13 -3.55 3.14
CA THR A 53 -0.28 -4.70 2.79
C THR A 53 -0.45 -5.90 3.73
N SER A 54 -0.85 -5.68 4.97
CA SER A 54 -1.01 -6.76 5.95
C SER A 54 -2.21 -7.66 5.67
N THR A 55 -3.25 -7.10 5.04
CA THR A 55 -4.52 -7.78 4.77
C THR A 55 -4.88 -7.87 3.29
N GLY A 56 -4.07 -7.28 2.39
CA GLY A 56 -4.33 -7.24 0.96
C GLY A 56 -5.56 -6.42 0.56
N VAL A 57 -5.89 -5.40 1.37
CA VAL A 57 -7.05 -4.52 1.16
C VAL A 57 -6.64 -3.23 0.47
N ALA A 58 -7.22 -2.93 -0.69
CA ALA A 58 -7.19 -1.62 -1.32
C ALA A 58 -8.44 -0.81 -0.90
N ASN A 59 -8.23 0.35 -0.30
CA ASN A 59 -9.32 1.24 0.08
C ASN A 59 -9.82 2.02 -1.13
N ARG A 60 -10.92 1.58 -1.70
CA ARG A 60 -11.53 2.17 -2.90
C ARG A 60 -12.49 3.31 -2.61
N LEU A 61 -12.68 3.66 -1.31
CA LEU A 61 -13.59 4.71 -0.86
C LEU A 61 -12.85 6.00 -0.47
N LEU A 62 -11.57 6.14 -0.82
CA LEU A 62 -10.76 7.28 -0.42
C LEU A 62 -11.22 8.60 -1.03
N ASN A 63 -11.79 8.58 -2.23
CA ASN A 63 -12.34 9.79 -2.86
C ASN A 63 -13.52 10.33 -2.07
N GLU A 64 -14.43 9.46 -1.65
CA GLU A 64 -15.58 9.81 -0.82
C GLU A 64 -15.15 10.31 0.56
N VAL A 65 -14.10 9.69 1.14
CA VAL A 65 -13.51 10.15 2.40
C VAL A 65 -12.86 11.53 2.23
N ALA A 66 -12.21 11.80 1.09
CA ALA A 66 -11.62 13.11 0.79
C ALA A 66 -12.71 14.19 0.69
N ASP A 67 -13.83 13.90 0.01
CA ASP A 67 -14.94 14.83 -0.10
C ASP A 67 -15.55 15.15 1.29
N LEU A 68 -15.69 14.14 2.15
CA LEU A 68 -16.14 14.33 3.53
C LEU A 68 -15.15 15.16 4.36
N ALA A 69 -13.85 14.87 4.23
CA ALA A 69 -12.79 15.61 4.92
C ALA A 69 -12.82 17.11 4.54
N HIS A 70 -12.76 17.39 3.26
CA HIS A 70 -12.72 18.78 2.75
C HIS A 70 -13.99 19.56 3.08
N LYS A 71 -15.17 18.94 2.99
CA LYS A 71 -16.44 19.55 3.39
C LYS A 71 -16.43 19.99 4.87
N ASN A 72 -15.67 19.29 5.71
CA ASN A 72 -15.56 19.57 7.15
C ASN A 72 -14.24 20.32 7.50
N ASN A 73 -13.54 20.89 6.52
CA ASN A 73 -12.27 21.61 6.68
C ASN A 73 -11.15 20.76 7.31
N ALA A 74 -11.21 19.44 7.19
CA ALA A 74 -10.15 18.52 7.59
C ALA A 74 -9.19 18.28 6.43
N MET A 75 -7.89 18.09 6.73
CA MET A 75 -6.92 17.60 5.77
C MET A 75 -7.06 16.09 5.61
N ILE A 76 -6.67 15.56 4.45
CA ILE A 76 -6.59 14.12 4.23
C ILE A 76 -5.18 13.71 3.79
N LEU A 77 -4.58 12.77 4.53
CA LEU A 77 -3.23 12.27 4.33
C LEU A 77 -3.28 10.77 4.04
N ILE A 78 -2.67 10.36 2.93
CA ILE A 78 -2.75 9.00 2.41
C ILE A 78 -1.38 8.33 2.41
N ASP A 79 -1.29 7.14 3.03
CA ASP A 79 -0.21 6.20 2.80
C ASP A 79 -0.56 5.33 1.58
N SER A 80 0.16 5.53 0.48
CA SER A 80 0.06 4.74 -0.74
C SER A 80 1.36 4.00 -1.07
N VAL A 81 2.16 3.67 -0.06
CA VAL A 81 3.48 3.04 -0.23
C VAL A 81 3.40 1.74 -1.02
N SER A 82 2.43 0.89 -0.77
CA SER A 82 2.29 -0.38 -1.49
C SER A 82 1.23 -0.38 -2.59
N GLY A 83 0.53 0.74 -2.80
CA GLY A 83 -0.51 0.87 -3.82
C GLY A 83 -0.01 1.54 -5.10
N MET A 84 0.50 2.77 -4.98
CA MET A 84 0.90 3.60 -6.12
C MET A 84 2.14 3.04 -6.83
N PRO A 85 2.14 3.00 -8.20
CA PRO A 85 1.06 3.39 -9.11
C PRO A 85 0.17 2.23 -9.59
N ALA A 86 0.30 1.01 -9.03
CA ALA A 86 -0.43 -0.18 -9.48
C ALA A 86 -1.90 -0.24 -8.97
N GLU A 87 -2.22 0.48 -7.90
CA GLU A 87 -3.59 0.79 -7.51
C GLU A 87 -3.97 2.19 -8.03
N PRO A 88 -5.16 2.36 -8.63
CA PRO A 88 -5.61 3.66 -9.11
C PRO A 88 -5.76 4.68 -7.96
N ILE A 89 -5.11 5.81 -8.11
CA ILE A 89 -5.20 6.95 -7.18
C ILE A 89 -5.00 8.26 -7.92
N ASP A 90 -5.88 9.22 -7.71
CA ASP A 90 -5.68 10.61 -8.13
C ASP A 90 -5.13 11.39 -6.93
N ALA A 91 -3.80 11.59 -6.91
CA ALA A 91 -3.13 12.27 -5.81
C ALA A 91 -3.59 13.73 -5.61
N SER A 92 -4.16 14.37 -6.65
CA SER A 92 -4.65 15.76 -6.58
C SER A 92 -5.86 15.94 -5.65
N ARG A 93 -6.56 14.85 -5.35
CA ARG A 93 -7.72 14.85 -4.43
C ARG A 93 -7.36 14.86 -2.96
N PHE A 94 -6.07 14.69 -2.62
CA PHE A 94 -5.61 14.55 -1.24
C PHE A 94 -4.61 15.65 -0.90
N ASP A 95 -4.55 16.02 0.37
CA ASP A 95 -3.60 17.06 0.82
C ASP A 95 -2.17 16.55 0.89
N VAL A 96 -2.01 15.26 1.24
CA VAL A 96 -0.72 14.58 1.24
C VAL A 96 -0.91 13.14 0.78
N VAL A 97 -0.05 12.69 -0.14
CA VAL A 97 0.09 11.26 -0.50
C VAL A 97 1.56 10.88 -0.37
N ALA A 98 1.84 9.84 0.40
CA ALA A 98 3.18 9.30 0.56
C ALA A 98 3.33 7.95 -0.12
N THR A 99 4.44 7.76 -0.83
CA THR A 99 4.84 6.48 -1.44
C THR A 99 6.35 6.27 -1.34
N ALA A 100 6.87 5.18 -1.91
CA ALA A 100 8.28 4.84 -1.85
C ALA A 100 8.77 4.19 -3.15
N SER A 101 10.06 4.36 -3.45
CA SER A 101 10.69 3.89 -4.68
C SER A 101 10.61 2.36 -4.91
N HIS A 102 10.60 1.56 -3.84
CA HIS A 102 10.86 0.11 -3.85
C HIS A 102 9.61 -0.80 -3.86
N LYS A 103 8.46 -0.26 -4.20
CA LYS A 103 7.21 -1.02 -4.31
C LYS A 103 6.80 -1.10 -5.79
N ALA A 104 5.58 -0.76 -6.12
CA ALA A 104 5.12 -0.79 -7.51
C ALA A 104 5.82 0.24 -8.43
N LEU A 105 6.64 1.14 -7.90
CA LEU A 105 7.54 1.98 -8.67
C LEU A 105 8.82 1.26 -9.16
N MET A 106 9.07 0.00 -8.78
CA MET A 106 10.12 -0.89 -9.30
C MET A 106 11.58 -0.41 -9.14
N ALA A 107 11.85 0.63 -8.34
CA ALA A 107 13.20 1.10 -8.06
C ALA A 107 13.77 0.50 -6.76
N PRO A 108 15.08 0.56 -6.50
CA PRO A 108 15.64 0.12 -5.24
C PRO A 108 15.10 0.92 -4.03
N PRO A 109 15.11 0.34 -2.80
CA PRO A 109 14.73 1.06 -1.61
C PRO A 109 15.72 2.19 -1.28
N GLY A 110 15.19 3.32 -0.74
CA GLY A 110 16.00 4.43 -0.25
C GLY A 110 15.46 5.83 -0.59
N ALA A 111 14.35 5.94 -1.34
CA ALA A 111 13.67 7.20 -1.55
C ALA A 111 12.21 7.12 -1.06
N ALA A 112 11.82 8.06 -0.20
CA ALA A 112 10.43 8.37 0.08
C ALA A 112 9.98 9.49 -0.87
N ILE A 113 8.76 9.37 -1.39
CA ILE A 113 8.16 10.32 -2.31
C ILE A 113 6.89 10.85 -1.65
N VAL A 114 6.76 12.16 -1.58
CA VAL A 114 5.61 12.80 -0.96
C VAL A 114 5.02 13.81 -1.94
N PHE A 115 3.77 13.61 -2.30
CA PHE A 115 2.94 14.59 -3.01
C PHE A 115 2.18 15.38 -1.94
N PHE A 116 2.12 16.69 -2.05
CA PHE A 116 1.44 17.52 -1.06
C PHE A 116 0.98 18.84 -1.65
N ASN A 117 -0.05 19.41 -1.02
CA ASN A 117 -0.51 20.76 -1.30
C ASN A 117 0.27 21.73 -0.42
N ASP A 118 1.14 22.54 -1.01
CA ASP A 118 2.02 23.47 -0.31
C ASP A 118 1.27 24.60 0.45
N ALA A 119 0.08 24.98 -0.01
CA ALA A 119 -0.77 25.97 0.66
C ALA A 119 -1.21 25.54 2.08
N LYS A 120 -1.13 24.25 2.39
CA LYS A 120 -1.52 23.68 3.70
C LYS A 120 -0.34 23.34 4.61
N MET A 121 0.89 23.67 4.22
CA MET A 121 2.06 23.41 5.06
C MET A 121 2.06 24.28 6.33
N GLY A 122 2.02 23.63 7.49
CA GLY A 122 2.14 24.30 8.78
C GLY A 122 3.58 24.75 9.09
N SER A 123 3.73 25.61 10.08
CA SER A 123 5.02 26.17 10.54
C SER A 123 5.64 25.44 11.74
N ALA A 124 5.08 24.32 12.18
CA ALA A 124 5.59 23.59 13.35
C ALA A 124 7.04 23.13 13.15
N PRO A 125 7.88 23.13 14.19
CA PRO A 125 9.24 22.63 14.13
C PRO A 125 9.28 21.15 13.69
N ARG A 126 10.21 20.81 12.79
CA ARG A 126 10.37 19.45 12.25
C ARG A 126 11.83 19.02 12.32
N PRO A 127 12.10 17.73 12.47
CA PRO A 127 13.46 17.23 12.28
C PRO A 127 13.97 17.60 10.89
N PRO A 128 15.19 18.13 10.77
CA PRO A 128 15.69 18.68 9.51
C PRO A 128 15.60 17.73 8.31
N ALA A 129 15.88 16.43 8.52
CA ALA A 129 15.91 15.42 7.46
C ALA A 129 14.53 15.11 6.84
N ILE A 130 13.44 15.46 7.54
CA ILE A 130 12.05 15.23 7.09
C ILE A 130 11.25 16.53 6.97
N ASP A 131 11.95 17.67 6.96
CA ASP A 131 11.32 18.99 6.81
C ASP A 131 11.03 19.27 5.33
N VAL A 132 9.82 18.95 4.89
CA VAL A 132 9.36 19.17 3.51
C VAL A 132 9.54 20.61 3.06
N ALA A 133 9.36 21.60 3.94
CA ALA A 133 9.55 23.01 3.59
C ALA A 133 10.99 23.33 3.16
N LYS A 134 11.98 22.66 3.74
CA LYS A 134 13.38 22.80 3.30
C LYS A 134 13.59 22.20 1.91
N PHE A 135 12.98 21.07 1.62
CA PHE A 135 13.05 20.45 0.29
C PHE A 135 12.45 21.38 -0.77
N VAL A 136 11.25 21.92 -0.53
CA VAL A 136 10.59 22.88 -1.44
C VAL A 136 11.46 24.10 -1.70
N LYS A 137 12.02 24.70 -0.63
CA LYS A 137 12.92 25.86 -0.77
C LYS A 137 14.17 25.55 -1.58
N SER A 138 14.74 24.36 -1.44
CA SER A 138 15.93 23.92 -2.19
C SER A 138 15.60 23.62 -3.64
N MET A 139 14.45 22.99 -3.92
CA MET A 139 13.98 22.72 -5.28
C MET A 139 13.85 24.01 -6.12
N GLY A 140 13.39 25.11 -5.53
CA GLY A 140 13.33 26.40 -6.19
C GLY A 140 14.71 26.95 -6.64
N LYS A 141 15.80 26.38 -6.11
CA LYS A 141 17.19 26.67 -6.49
C LYS A 141 17.84 25.57 -7.34
N LEU A 142 17.08 24.54 -7.71
CA LEU A 142 17.57 23.31 -8.36
C LEU A 142 18.62 22.58 -7.50
N GLU A 143 18.44 22.60 -6.18
CA GLU A 143 19.31 21.97 -5.19
C GLU A 143 18.52 21.02 -4.31
N THR A 144 19.21 20.17 -3.56
CA THR A 144 18.65 19.36 -2.47
C THR A 144 19.21 19.85 -1.12
N PRO A 145 18.43 19.86 -0.04
CA PRO A 145 18.91 20.35 1.26
C PRO A 145 19.96 19.44 1.90
N TYR A 146 20.05 18.20 1.46
CA TYR A 146 20.97 17.16 1.92
C TYR A 146 21.43 16.32 0.73
N THR A 147 22.47 15.51 0.91
CA THR A 147 22.96 14.60 -0.14
C THR A 147 21.85 13.65 -0.59
N PRO A 148 21.42 13.71 -1.84
CA PRO A 148 20.36 12.85 -2.34
C PRO A 148 20.88 11.43 -2.63
N PRO A 149 20.03 10.39 -2.63
CA PRO A 149 20.39 9.04 -3.01
C PRO A 149 20.50 8.92 -4.54
N ILE A 150 21.54 9.50 -5.14
CA ILE A 150 21.72 9.62 -6.60
C ILE A 150 21.48 8.30 -7.37
N PRO A 151 22.06 7.14 -6.97
CA PRO A 151 21.82 5.89 -7.69
C PRO A 151 20.34 5.49 -7.73
N ILE A 152 19.60 5.76 -6.63
CA ILE A 152 18.17 5.45 -6.54
C ILE A 152 17.35 6.39 -7.42
N MET A 153 17.75 7.67 -7.50
CA MET A 153 17.09 8.64 -8.36
C MET A 153 17.22 8.26 -9.83
N TYR A 154 18.41 7.81 -10.28
CA TYR A 154 18.58 7.28 -11.63
C TYR A 154 17.74 6.04 -11.90
N ALA A 155 17.74 5.08 -10.97
CA ALA A 155 16.92 3.87 -11.09
C ALA A 155 15.42 4.21 -11.13
N LEU A 156 14.98 5.15 -10.31
CA LEU A 156 13.60 5.62 -10.30
C LEU A 156 13.22 6.31 -11.62
N ASN A 157 14.11 7.12 -12.19
CA ASN A 157 13.88 7.75 -13.49
C ASN A 157 13.65 6.69 -14.58
N VAL A 158 14.54 5.69 -14.69
CA VAL A 158 14.38 4.58 -15.65
C VAL A 158 13.07 3.82 -15.43
N SER A 159 12.74 3.55 -14.17
CA SER A 159 11.50 2.86 -13.82
C SER A 159 10.25 3.67 -14.20
N LEU A 160 10.27 4.98 -13.97
CA LEU A 160 9.19 5.88 -14.38
C LEU A 160 9.05 5.95 -15.90
N ASP A 161 10.15 6.00 -16.64
CA ASP A 161 10.12 5.96 -18.11
C ASP A 161 9.45 4.66 -18.60
N ILE A 162 9.80 3.50 -18.04
CA ILE A 162 9.16 2.21 -18.37
C ILE A 162 7.65 2.24 -18.11
N ILE A 163 7.23 2.77 -16.96
CA ILE A 163 5.81 2.84 -16.59
C ILE A 163 5.05 3.81 -17.50
N LEU A 164 5.63 4.97 -17.79
CA LEU A 164 5.01 6.00 -18.62
C LEU A 164 4.92 5.58 -20.09
N ASP A 165 5.97 4.95 -20.63
CA ASP A 165 5.96 4.40 -22.00
C ASP A 165 4.94 3.28 -22.15
N MET A 166 4.77 2.46 -21.12
CA MET A 166 3.70 1.45 -21.10
C MET A 166 2.30 2.06 -21.06
N GLY A 167 2.15 3.19 -20.39
CA GLY A 167 0.90 3.83 -20.02
C GLY A 167 0.34 3.34 -18.68
N LEU A 168 -0.07 4.29 -17.84
CA LEU A 168 -0.49 4.01 -16.47
C LEU A 168 -1.70 3.08 -16.38
N GLU A 169 -2.71 3.27 -17.25
CA GLU A 169 -3.88 2.39 -17.30
C GLU A 169 -3.50 0.93 -17.60
N LYS A 170 -2.58 0.73 -18.56
CA LYS A 170 -2.08 -0.60 -18.90
C LYS A 170 -1.27 -1.19 -17.77
N TYR A 171 -0.45 -0.39 -17.09
CA TYR A 171 0.32 -0.84 -15.93
C TYR A 171 -0.60 -1.34 -14.79
N VAL A 172 -1.63 -0.58 -14.47
CA VAL A 172 -2.68 -0.98 -13.51
C VAL A 172 -3.39 -2.25 -13.97
N GLY A 173 -3.80 -2.31 -15.23
CA GLY A 173 -4.50 -3.46 -15.82
C GLY A 173 -3.69 -4.76 -15.71
N ILE A 174 -2.39 -4.72 -15.97
CA ILE A 174 -1.50 -5.87 -15.84
C ILE A 174 -1.43 -6.37 -14.38
N HIS A 175 -1.36 -5.47 -13.40
CA HIS A 175 -1.37 -5.86 -12.00
C HIS A 175 -2.71 -6.48 -11.57
N MET A 176 -3.81 -5.91 -12.03
CA MET A 176 -5.15 -6.45 -11.79
C MET A 176 -5.33 -7.83 -12.41
N GLU A 177 -4.86 -8.05 -13.64
CA GLU A 177 -4.90 -9.37 -14.31
C GLU A 177 -4.10 -10.42 -13.53
N LYS A 178 -2.85 -10.11 -13.15
CA LYS A 178 -1.99 -10.98 -12.35
C LYS A 178 -2.66 -11.36 -11.02
N MET A 179 -3.29 -10.40 -10.36
CA MET A 179 -3.96 -10.61 -9.08
C MET A 179 -5.21 -11.47 -9.22
N ASN A 180 -6.03 -11.21 -10.24
CA ASN A 180 -7.20 -12.03 -10.52
C ASN A 180 -6.81 -13.47 -10.82
N TYR A 181 -5.77 -13.69 -11.64
CA TYR A 181 -5.23 -15.00 -11.90
C TYR A 181 -4.82 -15.70 -10.58
N LEU A 182 -4.03 -15.02 -9.74
CA LEU A 182 -3.51 -15.60 -8.50
C LEU A 182 -4.63 -15.96 -7.52
N TYR A 183 -5.62 -15.09 -7.29
CA TYR A 183 -6.76 -15.40 -6.43
C TYR A 183 -7.57 -16.59 -6.96
N ASN A 184 -7.86 -16.63 -8.26
CA ASN A 184 -8.64 -17.72 -8.85
C ASN A 184 -7.95 -19.10 -8.67
N GLU A 185 -6.64 -19.17 -8.96
CA GLU A 185 -5.86 -20.39 -8.80
C GLU A 185 -5.79 -20.84 -7.33
N LEU A 186 -5.51 -19.91 -6.41
CA LEU A 186 -5.28 -20.27 -5.02
C LEU A 186 -6.59 -20.61 -4.27
N ILE A 187 -7.68 -19.93 -4.57
CA ILE A 187 -9.01 -20.33 -4.05
C ILE A 187 -9.36 -21.73 -4.52
N GLY A 188 -9.08 -22.07 -5.78
CA GLY A 188 -9.32 -23.40 -6.37
C GLY A 188 -8.56 -24.56 -5.69
N ILE A 189 -7.50 -24.28 -4.94
CA ILE A 189 -6.71 -25.28 -4.21
C ILE A 189 -6.89 -25.22 -2.68
N GLY A 190 -7.83 -24.40 -2.20
CA GLY A 190 -8.28 -24.40 -0.81
C GLY A 190 -7.83 -23.22 0.05
N PHE A 191 -7.16 -22.21 -0.53
CA PHE A 191 -6.96 -20.95 0.17
C PHE A 191 -8.27 -20.18 0.27
N ARG A 192 -8.37 -19.31 1.27
CA ARG A 192 -9.47 -18.34 1.38
C ARG A 192 -8.91 -16.93 1.42
N GLU A 193 -9.47 -16.03 0.64
CA GLU A 193 -9.04 -14.64 0.63
C GLU A 193 -9.29 -13.95 1.98
N VAL A 194 -8.39 -13.05 2.35
CA VAL A 194 -8.56 -12.17 3.51
C VAL A 194 -9.40 -10.96 3.12
N PRO A 195 -9.10 -10.25 2.00
CA PRO A 195 -9.90 -9.10 1.60
C PRO A 195 -11.28 -9.53 1.07
N GLN A 196 -12.27 -8.69 1.29
CA GLN A 196 -13.53 -8.80 0.55
C GLN A 196 -13.25 -8.58 -0.95
N PRO A 197 -13.95 -9.27 -1.87
CA PRO A 197 -13.65 -9.24 -3.30
C PRO A 197 -13.53 -7.83 -3.91
N PHE A 198 -14.41 -6.90 -3.51
CA PHE A 198 -14.38 -5.51 -3.98
C PHE A 198 -13.13 -4.74 -3.54
N PHE A 199 -12.54 -5.11 -2.41
CA PHE A 199 -11.37 -4.45 -1.83
C PHE A 199 -10.05 -5.21 -2.06
N ARG A 200 -10.00 -6.19 -2.96
CA ARG A 200 -8.75 -6.87 -3.32
C ARG A 200 -7.70 -5.88 -3.83
N SER A 201 -6.51 -5.96 -3.27
CA SER A 201 -5.35 -5.21 -3.74
C SER A 201 -4.84 -5.74 -5.08
N ASN A 202 -4.39 -4.84 -5.97
CA ASN A 202 -3.70 -5.21 -7.21
C ASN A 202 -2.22 -5.57 -6.99
N THR A 203 -1.68 -5.34 -5.78
CA THR A 203 -0.24 -5.47 -5.52
C THR A 203 0.13 -6.58 -4.56
N VAL A 204 -0.79 -6.97 -3.67
CA VAL A 204 -0.53 -7.98 -2.63
C VAL A 204 -1.77 -8.85 -2.41
N ALA A 205 -1.65 -10.15 -2.63
CA ALA A 205 -2.65 -11.12 -2.20
C ALA A 205 -2.39 -11.51 -0.74
N ALA A 206 -3.39 -11.39 0.11
CA ALA A 206 -3.39 -11.95 1.46
C ALA A 206 -4.43 -13.07 1.53
N LEU A 207 -4.01 -14.27 1.97
CA LEU A 207 -4.80 -15.48 1.88
C LEU A 207 -4.67 -16.31 3.15
N TYR A 208 -5.79 -16.72 3.73
CA TYR A 208 -5.80 -17.76 4.75
C TYR A 208 -5.31 -19.07 4.15
N SER A 209 -4.36 -19.70 4.81
CA SER A 209 -3.74 -20.93 4.36
C SER A 209 -4.57 -22.15 4.76
N PRO A 210 -4.72 -23.17 3.89
CA PRO A 210 -5.38 -24.43 4.23
C PRO A 210 -4.52 -25.37 5.09
N ILE A 211 -3.21 -25.11 5.20
CA ILE A 211 -2.24 -25.82 6.04
C ILE A 211 -1.38 -24.79 6.78
N GLU A 212 -0.47 -25.24 7.64
CA GLU A 212 0.44 -24.35 8.36
C GLU A 212 1.24 -23.47 7.40
N PRO A 213 1.18 -22.12 7.51
CA PRO A 213 1.83 -21.20 6.59
C PRO A 213 3.34 -21.39 6.47
N GLN A 214 4.02 -21.77 7.57
CA GLN A 214 5.47 -21.95 7.58
C GLN A 214 5.93 -23.12 6.69
N ILE A 215 5.12 -24.19 6.58
CA ILE A 215 5.38 -25.31 5.67
C ILE A 215 5.40 -24.80 4.23
N ILE A 216 4.39 -24.00 3.86
CA ILE A 216 4.29 -23.42 2.52
C ILE A 216 5.49 -22.54 2.21
N ILE A 217 5.81 -21.60 3.10
CA ILE A 217 6.89 -20.63 2.92
C ILE A 217 8.24 -21.34 2.74
N LYS A 218 8.50 -22.35 3.60
CA LYS A 218 9.74 -23.13 3.53
C LYS A 218 9.84 -23.90 2.23
N LYS A 219 8.83 -24.71 1.89
CA LYS A 219 8.83 -25.56 0.69
C LYS A 219 8.86 -24.75 -0.60
N LEU A 220 8.15 -23.60 -0.66
CA LEU A 220 8.19 -22.74 -1.83
C LEU A 220 9.57 -22.11 -2.04
N ARG A 221 10.26 -21.73 -0.94
CA ARG A 221 11.63 -21.22 -1.01
C ARG A 221 12.61 -22.22 -1.61
N GLU A 222 12.41 -23.51 -1.34
CA GLU A 222 13.22 -24.60 -1.92
C GLU A 222 13.08 -24.69 -3.46
N THR A 223 12.00 -24.12 -4.00
CA THR A 223 11.80 -24.01 -5.47
C THR A 223 12.35 -22.74 -6.07
N GLY A 224 13.00 -21.87 -5.27
CA GLY A 224 13.57 -20.58 -5.70
C GLY A 224 12.60 -19.40 -5.57
N TYR A 225 11.37 -19.61 -5.10
CA TYR A 225 10.39 -18.54 -4.91
C TYR A 225 10.21 -18.18 -3.44
N THR A 226 10.18 -16.89 -3.13
CA THR A 226 9.99 -16.40 -1.76
C THR A 226 8.67 -15.64 -1.65
N ILE A 227 7.85 -16.04 -0.69
CA ILE A 227 6.63 -15.34 -0.28
C ILE A 227 6.72 -14.93 1.19
N SER A 228 5.82 -14.08 1.64
CA SER A 228 5.76 -13.63 3.03
C SER A 228 4.70 -14.38 3.83
N GLY A 229 4.95 -14.59 5.11
CA GLY A 229 3.92 -14.98 6.07
C GLY A 229 2.90 -13.87 6.30
N GLY A 230 1.83 -14.21 7.00
CA GLY A 230 0.84 -13.25 7.45
C GLY A 230 1.41 -12.18 8.38
N MET A 231 0.60 -11.17 8.63
CA MET A 231 0.89 -10.06 9.56
C MET A 231 -0.30 -9.78 10.46
N TRP A 232 -0.09 -8.95 11.47
CA TRP A 232 -1.12 -8.45 12.36
C TRP A 232 -1.96 -9.58 12.97
N LYS A 233 -3.27 -9.43 13.06
CA LYS A 233 -4.22 -10.40 13.66
C LYS A 233 -4.31 -11.74 12.92
N ILE A 234 -3.75 -11.85 11.70
CA ILE A 234 -3.78 -13.04 10.85
C ILE A 234 -2.41 -13.67 10.61
N ARG A 235 -1.40 -13.27 11.39
CA ARG A 235 0.01 -13.67 11.22
C ARG A 235 0.19 -15.18 11.06
N ASP A 236 -0.39 -15.97 11.95
CA ASP A 236 -0.13 -17.40 12.03
C ASP A 236 -1.10 -18.25 11.17
N LYS A 237 -2.01 -17.61 10.43
CA LYS A 237 -3.08 -18.27 9.68
C LYS A 237 -3.04 -17.99 8.19
N SER A 238 -2.13 -17.11 7.75
CA SER A 238 -2.16 -16.58 6.38
C SER A 238 -0.78 -16.47 5.77
N ILE A 239 -0.76 -16.37 4.45
CA ILE A 239 0.39 -15.99 3.63
C ILE A 239 0.09 -14.73 2.85
N ARG A 240 1.14 -14.07 2.35
CA ARG A 240 1.03 -12.93 1.45
C ARG A 240 1.94 -13.14 0.24
N ILE A 241 1.40 -12.85 -0.94
CA ILE A 241 2.13 -12.91 -2.20
C ILE A 241 2.10 -11.53 -2.83
N GLY A 242 3.27 -10.90 -2.96
CA GLY A 242 3.42 -9.62 -3.64
C GLY A 242 3.59 -9.82 -5.13
N VAL A 243 2.89 -9.00 -5.94
CA VAL A 243 3.01 -8.99 -7.40
C VAL A 243 3.41 -7.60 -7.91
N MET A 244 3.99 -6.80 -7.03
CA MET A 244 4.47 -5.44 -7.33
C MET A 244 5.64 -5.46 -8.31
N GLY A 245 5.61 -4.55 -9.28
CA GLY A 245 6.71 -4.39 -10.22
C GLY A 245 6.71 -5.41 -11.37
N ASP A 246 7.91 -5.78 -11.78
CA ASP A 246 8.14 -6.63 -12.96
C ASP A 246 8.05 -8.15 -12.64
N VAL A 247 7.03 -8.54 -11.89
CA VAL A 247 6.71 -9.97 -11.67
C VAL A 247 5.96 -10.49 -12.88
N ALA A 248 6.50 -11.48 -13.57
CA ALA A 248 5.85 -12.04 -14.76
C ALA A 248 4.64 -12.94 -14.39
N LEU A 249 3.62 -12.97 -15.25
CA LEU A 249 2.50 -13.91 -15.08
C LEU A 249 2.96 -15.37 -15.12
N SER A 250 4.02 -15.69 -15.87
CA SER A 250 4.66 -17.02 -15.90
C SER A 250 5.18 -17.44 -14.54
N ASP A 251 5.76 -16.52 -13.76
CA ASP A 251 6.23 -16.81 -12.40
C ASP A 251 5.07 -17.12 -11.47
N LEU A 252 3.97 -16.39 -11.58
CA LEU A 252 2.76 -16.67 -10.79
C LEU A 252 2.15 -18.03 -11.14
N LYS A 253 2.21 -18.47 -12.40
CA LYS A 253 1.81 -19.83 -12.81
C LYS A 253 2.67 -20.90 -12.14
N ILE A 254 3.99 -20.72 -12.15
CA ILE A 254 4.92 -21.63 -11.49
C ILE A 254 4.66 -21.69 -9.97
N VAL A 255 4.46 -20.53 -9.35
CA VAL A 255 4.14 -20.42 -7.91
C VAL A 255 2.81 -21.12 -7.59
N ALA A 256 1.77 -20.91 -8.39
CA ALA A 256 0.47 -21.56 -8.18
C ALA A 256 0.57 -23.09 -8.30
N ASP A 257 1.30 -23.61 -9.29
CA ASP A 257 1.53 -25.05 -9.47
C ASP A 257 2.37 -25.65 -8.33
N ALA A 258 3.39 -24.94 -7.87
CA ALA A 258 4.19 -25.35 -6.71
C ALA A 258 3.31 -25.41 -5.44
N LEU A 259 2.48 -24.39 -5.20
CA LEU A 259 1.54 -24.35 -4.08
C LEU A 259 0.53 -25.51 -4.14
N ARG A 260 0.00 -25.83 -5.32
CA ARG A 260 -0.90 -26.97 -5.52
C ARG A 260 -0.25 -28.28 -5.09
N LYS A 261 1.00 -28.54 -5.51
CA LYS A 261 1.77 -29.73 -5.11
C LYS A 261 2.02 -29.76 -3.60
N ILE A 262 2.43 -28.62 -3.01
CA ILE A 262 2.69 -28.51 -1.57
C ILE A 262 1.41 -28.84 -0.77
N ILE A 263 0.26 -28.29 -1.15
CA ILE A 263 -1.01 -28.56 -0.46
C ILE A 263 -1.41 -30.04 -0.58
N GLN A 264 -1.29 -30.65 -1.77
CA GLN A 264 -1.62 -32.07 -1.97
C GLN A 264 -0.76 -33.01 -1.14
N GLN A 265 0.51 -32.67 -0.90
CA GLN A 265 1.44 -33.49 -0.13
C GLN A 265 1.29 -33.35 1.40
N ASN A 266 0.53 -32.36 1.88
CA ASN A 266 0.41 -32.05 3.31
C ASN A 266 -1.06 -32.00 3.80
N LYS A 267 -2.00 -32.44 2.99
CA LYS A 267 -3.38 -32.82 3.39
C LYS A 267 -3.38 -34.27 3.86
#